data_485d62beb00bf4703ad7aa87a3902a95
#
_entry.id   485d62beb00bf4703ad7aa87a3902a95
#
_cell.length_a   1.000
_cell.length_b   1.000
_cell.length_c   1.000
_cell.angle_alpha   90.00
_cell.angle_beta   90.00
_cell.angle_gamma   90.00
#
_symmetry.space_group_name_H-M   'P 1'
#
loop_
_entity.id
_entity.type
_entity.pdbx_description
1 polymer ?
#
loop_
_entity_poly.entity_id
_entity_poly.type
_entity_poly.pdbx_seq_one_letter_code
_entity_poly.pdbx_strand_id
1 'polypeptide(L)'
;MTALLIIILFLFLALFLGIRAQHGKDMNLEQWSVGGRGFGTIFVFLLMAGEIYTTFTFLGGSGWAYSKGAPTFYILGYGALAYLLSYFLLPPIWKYAKEHNLVSQSDFFAKKYRSKALGLIVSVVGVVSIIPYLVLQLKGLGIIVSEASYGRVSPVVAVWIGAIVITIYVMVSGIHGSAWTAALKD
;
A
#
# COMPACT_ATOMS: atom_id res chain seq x y z
N MET A 1 10.04 -26.22 3.08
CA MET A 1 10.84 -25.51 4.12
C MET A 1 11.65 -24.34 3.52
N THR A 2 12.31 -24.54 2.38
CA THR A 2 13.10 -23.47 1.72
C THR A 2 12.28 -22.23 1.37
N ALA A 3 11.08 -22.39 0.81
CA ALA A 3 10.18 -21.27 0.49
C ALA A 3 9.82 -20.44 1.73
N LEU A 4 9.49 -21.10 2.84
CA LEU A 4 9.18 -20.40 4.10
C LEU A 4 10.38 -19.62 4.64
N LEU A 5 11.58 -20.19 4.56
CA LEU A 5 12.82 -19.51 4.95
C LEU A 5 13.08 -18.26 4.10
N ILE A 6 12.85 -18.34 2.79
CA ILE A 6 12.98 -17.19 1.90
C ILE A 6 11.97 -16.10 2.26
N ILE A 7 10.71 -16.46 2.52
CA ILE A 7 9.67 -15.51 2.95
C ILE A 7 10.08 -14.82 4.25
N ILE A 8 10.54 -15.58 5.24
CA ILE A 8 10.96 -15.05 6.54
C ILE A 8 12.15 -14.11 6.36
N LEU A 9 13.17 -14.51 5.59
CA LEU A 9 14.34 -13.69 5.31
C LEU A 9 13.95 -12.37 4.65
N PHE A 10 13.05 -12.44 3.65
CA PHE A 10 12.56 -11.25 2.95
C PHE A 10 11.77 -10.31 3.86
N LEU A 11 10.92 -10.86 4.75
CA LEU A 11 10.20 -10.08 5.76
C LEU A 11 11.16 -9.38 6.72
N PHE A 12 12.19 -10.08 7.21
CA PHE A 12 13.20 -9.46 8.07
C PHE A 12 13.97 -8.36 7.35
N LEU A 13 14.34 -8.57 6.10
CA LEU A 13 15.01 -7.55 5.30
C LEU A 13 14.13 -6.32 5.10
N ALA A 14 12.84 -6.52 4.76
CA ALA A 14 11.88 -5.43 4.61
C ALA A 14 11.69 -4.64 5.91
N LEU A 15 11.54 -5.34 7.05
CA LEU A 15 11.45 -4.72 8.37
C LEU A 15 12.71 -3.92 8.71
N PHE A 16 13.89 -4.50 8.50
CA PHE A 16 15.16 -3.85 8.74
C PHE A 16 15.33 -2.57 7.92
N LEU A 17 15.05 -2.65 6.61
CA LEU A 17 15.10 -1.48 5.71
C LEU A 17 14.09 -0.42 6.11
N GLY A 18 12.87 -0.82 6.47
CA GLY A 18 11.83 0.10 6.91
C GLY A 18 12.20 0.85 8.20
N ILE A 19 12.70 0.15 9.21
CA ILE A 19 13.14 0.77 10.45
C ILE A 19 14.36 1.66 10.20
N ARG A 20 15.31 1.23 9.37
CA ARG A 20 16.48 2.04 9.00
C ARG A 20 16.08 3.31 8.23
N ALA A 21 15.05 3.25 7.43
CA ALA A 21 14.59 4.36 6.58
C ALA A 21 14.10 5.58 7.38
N GLN A 22 13.62 5.37 8.61
CA GLN A 22 13.21 6.45 9.50
C GLN A 22 14.37 7.02 10.34
N HIS A 23 15.49 6.30 10.42
CA HIS A 23 16.59 6.68 11.32
C HIS A 23 17.13 8.08 10.96
N GLY A 24 17.27 8.93 11.97
CA GLY A 24 17.71 10.31 11.79
C GLY A 24 16.65 11.28 11.26
N LYS A 25 15.40 10.86 11.15
CA LYS A 25 14.28 11.73 10.75
C LYS A 25 13.38 12.04 11.94
N ASP A 26 12.94 13.28 12.01
CA ASP A 26 11.89 13.67 12.94
C ASP A 26 10.53 13.23 12.35
N MET A 27 9.99 12.11 12.86
CA MET A 27 8.79 11.43 12.36
C MET A 27 7.51 12.17 12.77
N ASN A 28 7.42 13.46 12.44
CA ASN A 28 6.18 14.20 12.56
C ASN A 28 5.14 13.71 11.53
N LEU A 29 3.91 14.19 11.62
CA LEU A 29 2.81 13.75 10.77
C LEU A 29 3.11 13.92 9.26
N GLU A 30 3.80 15.00 8.87
CA GLU A 30 4.17 15.24 7.48
C GLU A 30 5.24 14.23 6.99
N GLN A 31 6.24 13.97 7.82
CA GLN A 31 7.25 12.94 7.49
C GLN A 31 6.64 11.55 7.44
N TRP A 32 5.75 11.24 8.38
CA TRP A 32 5.12 9.93 8.45
C TRP A 32 4.17 9.67 7.27
N SER A 33 3.35 10.64 6.88
CA SER A 33 2.29 10.46 5.86
C SER A 33 2.72 10.76 4.43
N VAL A 34 3.56 11.79 4.22
CA VAL A 34 3.96 12.23 2.87
C VAL A 34 5.48 12.30 2.67
N GLY A 35 6.28 11.77 3.63
CA GLY A 35 7.73 11.70 3.55
C GLY A 35 8.43 13.06 3.47
N GLY A 36 7.83 14.11 4.06
CA GLY A 36 8.31 15.47 3.93
C GLY A 36 8.33 15.98 2.49
N ARG A 37 7.60 15.33 1.58
CA ARG A 37 7.58 15.61 0.12
C ARG A 37 8.96 15.52 -0.54
N GLY A 38 9.88 14.75 0.06
CA GLY A 38 11.27 14.62 -0.36
C GLY A 38 11.57 13.44 -1.29
N PHE A 39 10.56 12.63 -1.64
CA PHE A 39 10.78 11.49 -2.53
C PHE A 39 11.07 11.93 -3.96
N GLY A 40 12.18 11.43 -4.51
CA GLY A 40 12.49 11.59 -5.93
C GLY A 40 11.60 10.72 -6.82
N THR A 41 11.69 10.97 -8.14
CA THR A 41 10.85 10.33 -9.16
C THR A 41 10.89 8.79 -9.08
N ILE A 42 12.07 8.21 -8.82
CA ILE A 42 12.22 6.75 -8.75
C ILE A 42 11.40 6.17 -7.60
N PHE A 43 11.51 6.74 -6.39
CA PHE A 43 10.73 6.25 -5.25
C PHE A 43 9.23 6.45 -5.42
N VAL A 44 8.80 7.56 -6.03
CA VAL A 44 7.38 7.78 -6.35
C VAL A 44 6.91 6.74 -7.36
N PHE A 45 7.70 6.44 -8.39
CA PHE A 45 7.37 5.41 -9.37
C PHE A 45 7.24 4.03 -8.70
N LEU A 46 8.21 3.63 -7.88
CA LEU A 46 8.17 2.34 -7.17
C LEU A 46 6.98 2.25 -6.20
N LEU A 47 6.67 3.32 -5.47
CA LEU A 47 5.49 3.36 -4.62
C LEU A 47 4.20 3.18 -5.42
N MET A 48 4.08 3.84 -6.59
CA MET A 48 2.91 3.70 -7.46
C MET A 48 2.84 2.33 -8.13
N ALA A 49 3.97 1.77 -8.58
CA ALA A 49 4.05 0.42 -9.12
C ALA A 49 3.69 -0.62 -8.06
N GLY A 50 4.17 -0.43 -6.84
CA GLY A 50 3.88 -1.28 -5.70
C GLY A 50 2.40 -1.41 -5.35
N GLU A 51 1.58 -0.40 -5.65
CA GLU A 51 0.12 -0.45 -5.52
C GLU A 51 -0.53 -1.46 -6.46
N ILE A 52 0.10 -1.74 -7.62
CA ILE A 52 -0.42 -2.71 -8.60
C ILE A 52 0.00 -4.13 -8.25
N TYR A 53 1.25 -4.32 -7.82
CA TYR A 53 1.82 -5.64 -7.52
C TYR A 53 1.37 -6.14 -6.15
N THR A 54 0.10 -6.52 -6.06
CA THR A 54 -0.58 -6.92 -4.83
C THR A 54 -1.03 -8.37 -4.89
N THR A 55 -1.55 -8.87 -3.78
CA THR A 55 -2.23 -10.18 -3.71
C THR A 55 -3.35 -10.30 -4.74
N PHE A 56 -4.10 -9.21 -5.00
CA PHE A 56 -5.14 -9.21 -6.02
C PHE A 56 -4.55 -9.50 -7.41
N THR A 57 -3.47 -8.86 -7.78
CA THR A 57 -2.85 -9.03 -9.10
C THR A 57 -2.36 -10.45 -9.32
N PHE A 58 -1.67 -11.02 -8.34
CA PHE A 58 -1.04 -12.33 -8.49
C PHE A 58 -1.99 -13.49 -8.22
N LEU A 59 -2.82 -13.45 -7.19
CA LEU A 59 -3.73 -14.52 -6.85
C LEU A 59 -5.15 -14.27 -7.38
N GLY A 60 -5.69 -13.08 -7.15
CA GLY A 60 -7.04 -12.74 -7.58
C GLY A 60 -7.17 -12.66 -9.09
N GLY A 61 -6.29 -11.91 -9.75
CA GLY A 61 -6.31 -11.74 -11.21
C GLY A 61 -6.05 -13.04 -11.96
N SER A 62 -5.05 -13.82 -11.54
CA SER A 62 -4.76 -15.11 -12.15
C SER A 62 -5.88 -16.13 -11.94
N GLY A 63 -6.47 -16.19 -10.74
CA GLY A 63 -7.62 -17.05 -10.45
C GLY A 63 -8.85 -16.68 -11.28
N TRP A 64 -9.07 -15.38 -11.49
CA TRP A 64 -10.15 -14.88 -12.34
C TRP A 64 -9.90 -15.19 -13.83
N ALA A 65 -8.65 -15.04 -14.30
CA ALA A 65 -8.28 -15.42 -15.65
C ALA A 65 -8.52 -16.90 -15.90
N TYR A 66 -8.15 -17.74 -14.95
CA TYR A 66 -8.39 -19.18 -15.02
C TYR A 66 -9.90 -19.52 -15.04
N SER A 67 -10.71 -18.87 -14.22
CA SER A 67 -12.13 -19.22 -14.04
C SER A 67 -13.07 -18.53 -15.04
N LYS A 68 -12.74 -17.34 -15.52
CA LYS A 68 -13.61 -16.48 -16.33
C LYS A 68 -13.02 -16.14 -17.71
N GLY A 69 -11.73 -16.33 -17.91
CA GLY A 69 -11.07 -16.07 -19.19
C GLY A 69 -11.00 -14.57 -19.54
N ALA A 70 -11.42 -14.21 -20.75
CA ALA A 70 -11.29 -12.88 -21.33
C ALA A 70 -11.81 -11.70 -20.47
N PRO A 71 -12.90 -11.79 -19.70
CA PRO A 71 -13.33 -10.70 -18.81
C PRO A 71 -12.24 -10.15 -17.88
N THR A 72 -11.22 -10.96 -17.56
CA THR A 72 -10.10 -10.51 -16.70
C THR A 72 -9.28 -9.37 -17.32
N PHE A 73 -9.32 -9.18 -18.62
CA PHE A 73 -8.64 -8.07 -19.29
C PHE A 73 -9.14 -6.69 -18.84
N TYR A 74 -10.28 -6.60 -18.13
CA TYR A 74 -10.70 -5.33 -17.53
C TYR A 74 -9.64 -4.75 -16.61
N ILE A 75 -8.81 -5.59 -15.97
CA ILE A 75 -7.73 -5.16 -15.07
C ILE A 75 -6.74 -4.27 -15.82
N LEU A 76 -6.38 -4.64 -17.05
CA LEU A 76 -5.50 -3.83 -17.91
C LEU A 76 -6.19 -2.51 -18.32
N GLY A 77 -7.48 -2.60 -18.68
CA GLY A 77 -8.26 -1.44 -19.09
C GLY A 77 -8.39 -0.38 -17.99
N TYR A 78 -8.84 -0.77 -16.80
CA TYR A 78 -8.99 0.20 -15.71
C TYR A 78 -7.64 0.71 -15.19
N GLY A 79 -6.60 -0.13 -15.17
CA GLY A 79 -5.26 0.28 -14.79
C GLY A 79 -4.70 1.34 -15.72
N ALA A 80 -4.76 1.11 -17.04
CA ALA A 80 -4.32 2.08 -18.03
C ALA A 80 -5.09 3.40 -17.94
N LEU A 81 -6.42 3.34 -17.79
CA LEU A 81 -7.24 4.54 -17.61
C LEU A 81 -6.91 5.29 -16.31
N ALA A 82 -6.70 4.57 -15.21
CA ALA A 82 -6.32 5.19 -13.94
C ALA A 82 -5.02 5.98 -14.06
N TYR A 83 -3.99 5.42 -14.69
CA TYR A 83 -2.72 6.12 -14.90
C TYR A 83 -2.85 7.29 -15.87
N LEU A 84 -3.60 7.13 -16.94
CA LEU A 84 -3.86 8.22 -17.88
C LEU A 84 -4.54 9.40 -17.19
N LEU A 85 -5.60 9.14 -16.40
CA LEU A 85 -6.30 10.18 -15.64
C LEU A 85 -5.39 10.78 -14.56
N SER A 86 -4.59 9.96 -13.88
CA SER A 86 -3.66 10.42 -12.85
C SER A 86 -2.62 11.40 -13.40
N TYR A 87 -2.16 11.20 -14.62
CA TYR A 87 -1.22 12.10 -15.27
C TYR A 87 -1.74 13.54 -15.35
N PHE A 88 -3.03 13.71 -15.60
CA PHE A 88 -3.65 15.03 -15.67
C PHE A 88 -4.13 15.56 -14.32
N LEU A 89 -4.62 14.69 -13.44
CA LEU A 89 -5.26 15.09 -12.19
C LEU A 89 -4.28 15.25 -11.03
N LEU A 90 -3.26 14.40 -10.92
CA LEU A 90 -2.37 14.44 -9.76
C LEU A 90 -1.48 15.70 -9.68
N PRO A 91 -0.90 16.22 -10.77
CA PRO A 91 -0.03 17.40 -10.67
C PRO A 91 -0.72 18.63 -10.08
N PRO A 92 -1.92 19.06 -10.53
CA PRO A 92 -2.62 20.18 -9.93
C PRO A 92 -3.07 19.92 -8.48
N ILE A 93 -3.48 18.69 -8.15
CA ILE A 93 -3.84 18.30 -6.79
C ILE A 93 -2.60 18.38 -5.88
N TRP A 94 -1.47 17.83 -6.33
CA TRP A 94 -0.22 17.85 -5.58
C TRP A 94 0.27 19.29 -5.34
N LYS A 95 0.22 20.15 -6.37
CA LYS A 95 0.59 21.56 -6.25
C LYS A 95 -0.25 22.24 -5.18
N TYR A 96 -1.57 22.10 -5.25
CA TYR A 96 -2.50 22.66 -4.27
C TYR A 96 -2.24 22.12 -2.87
N ALA A 97 -2.03 20.82 -2.72
CA ALA A 97 -1.74 20.20 -1.43
C ALA A 97 -0.41 20.71 -0.83
N LYS A 98 0.62 20.92 -1.67
CA LYS A 98 1.90 21.46 -1.24
C LYS A 98 1.78 22.92 -0.78
N GLU A 99 1.08 23.76 -1.53
CA GLU A 99 0.86 25.18 -1.19
C GLU A 99 0.10 25.36 0.13
N HIS A 100 -0.76 24.41 0.48
CA HIS A 100 -1.59 24.48 1.68
C HIS A 100 -1.15 23.53 2.81
N ASN A 101 0.01 22.86 2.67
CA ASN A 101 0.55 21.89 3.64
C ASN A 101 -0.43 20.77 4.02
N LEU A 102 -1.19 20.26 3.03
CA LEU A 102 -2.18 19.21 3.27
C LEU A 102 -1.49 17.84 3.25
N VAL A 103 -1.83 16.98 4.19
CA VAL A 103 -1.19 15.66 4.38
C VAL A 103 -2.12 14.49 4.07
N SER A 104 -3.40 14.75 3.85
CA SER A 104 -4.40 13.72 3.58
C SER A 104 -5.39 14.12 2.48
N GLN A 105 -6.07 13.12 1.93
CA GLN A 105 -7.16 13.36 0.98
C GLN A 105 -8.32 14.13 1.61
N SER A 106 -8.65 13.83 2.86
CA SER A 106 -9.71 14.55 3.60
C SER A 106 -9.37 16.01 3.81
N ASP A 107 -8.11 16.34 4.08
CA ASP A 107 -7.65 17.73 4.19
C ASP A 107 -7.84 18.50 2.88
N PHE A 108 -7.53 17.83 1.75
CA PHE A 108 -7.73 18.42 0.43
C PHE A 108 -9.21 18.82 0.21
N PHE A 109 -10.13 17.89 0.46
CA PHE A 109 -11.56 18.18 0.28
C PHE A 109 -12.07 19.23 1.27
N ALA A 110 -11.69 19.13 2.54
CA ALA A 110 -12.07 20.13 3.55
C ALA A 110 -11.60 21.54 3.19
N LYS A 111 -10.34 21.66 2.72
CA LYS A 111 -9.75 22.96 2.36
C LYS A 111 -10.28 23.48 1.03
N LYS A 112 -10.31 22.64 0.00
CA LYS A 112 -10.76 23.04 -1.35
C LYS A 112 -12.20 23.50 -1.40
N TYR A 113 -13.08 22.82 -0.67
CA TYR A 113 -14.52 23.12 -0.65
C TYR A 113 -14.95 23.90 0.59
N ARG A 114 -14.02 24.31 1.44
CA ARG A 114 -14.27 25.09 2.69
C ARG A 114 -15.32 24.41 3.58
N SER A 115 -15.32 23.08 3.64
CA SER A 115 -16.30 22.29 4.38
C SER A 115 -15.62 21.21 5.21
N LYS A 116 -15.59 21.39 6.53
CA LYS A 116 -15.09 20.39 7.48
C LYS A 116 -15.93 19.11 7.44
N ALA A 117 -17.25 19.24 7.23
CA ALA A 117 -18.15 18.09 7.12
C ALA A 117 -17.79 17.21 5.91
N LEU A 118 -17.46 17.82 4.76
CA LEU A 118 -17.01 17.08 3.59
C LEU A 118 -15.70 16.32 3.85
N GLY A 119 -14.74 16.96 4.52
CA GLY A 119 -13.51 16.29 4.93
C GLY A 119 -13.76 15.08 5.83
N LEU A 120 -14.66 15.20 6.80
CA LEU A 120 -15.06 14.09 7.67
C LEU A 120 -15.72 12.95 6.88
N ILE A 121 -16.64 13.26 5.97
CA ILE A 121 -17.29 12.26 5.11
C ILE A 121 -16.24 11.52 4.27
N VAL A 122 -15.32 12.23 3.63
CA VAL A 122 -14.24 11.64 2.83
C VAL A 122 -13.35 10.73 3.69
N SER A 123 -13.04 11.15 4.91
CA SER A 123 -12.27 10.33 5.84
C SER A 123 -12.99 9.02 6.20
N VAL A 124 -14.26 9.10 6.58
CA VAL A 124 -15.07 7.91 6.95
C VAL A 124 -15.22 6.98 5.76
N VAL A 125 -15.59 7.51 4.60
CA VAL A 125 -15.72 6.71 3.36
C VAL A 125 -14.39 6.05 3.00
N GLY A 126 -13.27 6.78 3.10
CA GLY A 126 -11.94 6.24 2.83
C GLY A 126 -11.59 5.07 3.74
N VAL A 127 -11.80 5.22 5.06
CA VAL A 127 -11.55 4.16 6.04
C VAL A 127 -12.42 2.93 5.77
N VAL A 128 -13.73 3.12 5.56
CA VAL A 128 -14.65 2.01 5.28
C VAL A 128 -14.29 1.30 3.98
N SER A 129 -13.93 2.06 2.94
CA SER A 129 -13.61 1.50 1.62
C SER A 129 -12.30 0.70 1.59
N ILE A 130 -11.33 1.00 2.48
CA ILE A 130 -10.07 0.26 2.51
C ILE A 130 -10.18 -1.09 3.23
N ILE A 131 -11.21 -1.30 4.07
CA ILE A 131 -11.37 -2.54 4.84
C ILE A 131 -11.42 -3.78 3.95
N PRO A 132 -12.26 -3.87 2.90
CA PRO A 132 -12.28 -5.03 2.01
C PRO A 132 -10.94 -5.30 1.34
N TYR A 133 -10.21 -4.25 1.00
CA TYR A 133 -8.87 -4.37 0.41
C TYR A 133 -7.86 -4.96 1.40
N LEU A 134 -7.86 -4.49 2.65
CA LEU A 134 -6.99 -5.05 3.71
C LEU A 134 -7.32 -6.54 3.98
N VAL A 135 -8.60 -6.88 4.02
CA VAL A 135 -9.03 -8.29 4.17
C VAL A 135 -8.48 -9.16 3.05
N LEU A 136 -8.55 -8.67 1.80
CA LEU A 136 -8.01 -9.39 0.65
C LEU A 136 -6.49 -9.62 0.77
N GLN A 137 -5.73 -8.60 1.16
CA GLN A 137 -4.28 -8.69 1.32
C GLN A 137 -3.89 -9.67 2.44
N LEU A 138 -4.53 -9.57 3.59
CA LEU A 138 -4.27 -10.46 4.71
C LEU A 138 -4.66 -11.92 4.41
N LYS A 139 -5.78 -12.12 3.70
CA LYS A 139 -6.22 -13.45 3.28
C LYS A 139 -5.21 -14.10 2.32
N GLY A 140 -4.69 -13.32 1.36
CA GLY A 140 -3.64 -13.81 0.46
C GLY A 140 -2.35 -14.14 1.18
N LEU A 141 -1.92 -13.31 2.14
CA LEU A 141 -0.78 -13.62 3.00
C LEU A 141 -0.97 -14.97 3.72
N GLY A 142 -2.14 -15.19 4.31
CA GLY A 142 -2.46 -16.44 4.97
C GLY A 142 -2.36 -17.65 4.06
N ILE A 143 -2.87 -17.55 2.85
CA ILE A 143 -2.79 -18.62 1.83
C ILE A 143 -1.33 -18.90 1.46
N ILE A 144 -0.57 -17.85 1.09
CA ILE A 144 0.82 -17.99 0.65
C ILE A 144 1.69 -18.65 1.75
N VAL A 145 1.56 -18.21 2.99
CA VAL A 145 2.34 -18.76 4.11
C VAL A 145 1.95 -20.20 4.42
N SER A 146 0.65 -20.51 4.35
CA SER A 146 0.17 -21.89 4.56
C SER A 146 0.70 -22.84 3.48
N GLU A 147 0.59 -22.46 2.22
CA GLU A 147 1.12 -23.27 1.10
C GLU A 147 2.64 -23.40 1.17
N ALA A 148 3.38 -22.30 1.41
CA ALA A 148 4.84 -22.32 1.53
C ALA A 148 5.34 -23.16 2.71
N SER A 149 4.52 -23.31 3.76
CA SER A 149 4.81 -24.16 4.92
C SER A 149 4.34 -25.61 4.78
N TYR A 150 3.73 -25.98 3.65
CA TYR A 150 3.08 -27.28 3.45
C TYR A 150 2.00 -27.56 4.51
N GLY A 151 1.19 -26.54 4.82
CA GLY A 151 0.10 -26.64 5.79
C GLY A 151 0.54 -26.65 7.28
N ARG A 152 1.83 -26.54 7.58
CA ARG A 152 2.31 -26.52 8.99
C ARG A 152 1.91 -25.24 9.73
N VAL A 153 1.81 -24.13 9.04
CA VAL A 153 1.30 -22.86 9.58
C VAL A 153 -0.12 -22.68 9.06
N SER A 154 -1.09 -22.58 9.99
CA SER A 154 -2.47 -22.34 9.56
C SER A 154 -2.62 -20.94 8.98
N PRO A 155 -3.51 -20.73 7.98
CA PRO A 155 -3.75 -19.40 7.41
C PRO A 155 -4.13 -18.36 8.45
N VAL A 156 -4.89 -18.74 9.46
CA VAL A 156 -5.34 -17.84 10.55
C VAL A 156 -4.16 -17.33 11.37
N VAL A 157 -3.23 -18.20 11.74
CA VAL A 157 -2.02 -17.84 12.48
C VAL A 157 -1.14 -16.91 11.63
N ALA A 158 -0.97 -17.22 10.35
CA ALA A 158 -0.20 -16.39 9.43
C ALA A 158 -0.80 -14.99 9.28
N VAL A 159 -2.13 -14.88 9.18
CA VAL A 159 -2.85 -13.59 9.12
C VAL A 159 -2.61 -12.77 10.38
N TRP A 160 -2.75 -13.35 11.57
CA TRP A 160 -2.54 -12.62 12.81
C TRP A 160 -1.11 -12.14 13.01
N ILE A 161 -0.14 -13.01 12.76
CA ILE A 161 1.29 -12.64 12.84
C ILE A 161 1.59 -11.54 11.83
N GLY A 162 1.17 -11.69 10.58
CA GLY A 162 1.39 -10.71 9.53
C GLY A 162 0.73 -9.36 9.84
N ALA A 163 -0.52 -9.37 10.32
CA ALA A 163 -1.24 -8.15 10.69
C ALA A 163 -0.51 -7.38 11.81
N ILE A 164 -0.05 -8.07 12.85
CA ILE A 164 0.70 -7.46 13.95
C ILE A 164 2.01 -6.86 13.45
N VAL A 165 2.78 -7.63 12.68
CA VAL A 165 4.08 -7.20 12.15
C VAL A 165 3.92 -5.98 11.23
N ILE A 166 2.95 -6.03 10.30
CA ILE A 166 2.69 -4.92 9.37
C ILE A 166 2.23 -3.68 10.14
N THR A 167 1.36 -3.83 11.14
CA THR A 167 0.89 -2.71 11.95
C THR A 167 2.03 -2.01 12.66
N ILE A 168 2.88 -2.77 13.36
CA ILE A 168 4.05 -2.20 14.06
C ILE A 168 4.98 -1.51 13.06
N TYR A 169 5.27 -2.17 11.95
CA TYR A 169 6.13 -1.66 10.90
C TYR A 169 5.62 -0.33 10.34
N VAL A 170 4.34 -0.26 9.96
CA VAL A 170 3.74 0.95 9.38
C VAL A 170 3.66 2.08 10.41
N MET A 171 3.29 1.78 11.65
CA MET A 171 3.25 2.78 12.72
C MET A 171 4.62 3.42 12.96
N VAL A 172 5.67 2.61 12.93
CA VAL A 172 7.03 3.06 13.19
C VAL A 172 7.62 3.80 12.00
N SER A 173 7.51 3.27 10.79
CA SER A 173 8.26 3.77 9.63
C SER A 173 7.46 4.65 8.65
N GLY A 174 6.12 4.63 8.73
CA GLY A 174 5.26 5.38 7.84
C GLY A 174 5.55 5.12 6.35
N ILE A 175 5.40 6.16 5.54
CA ILE A 175 5.64 6.07 4.08
C ILE A 175 7.11 5.80 3.72
N HIS A 176 8.07 6.15 4.59
CA HIS A 176 9.49 5.86 4.34
C HIS A 176 9.75 4.36 4.31
N GLY A 177 9.13 3.61 5.22
CA GLY A 177 9.20 2.16 5.20
C GLY A 177 8.56 1.57 3.95
N SER A 178 7.38 2.05 3.61
CA SER A 178 6.69 1.62 2.38
C SER A 178 7.52 1.86 1.13
N ALA A 179 8.22 3.00 1.03
CA ALA A 179 9.08 3.32 -0.11
C ALA A 179 10.26 2.34 -0.24
N TRP A 180 10.94 2.01 0.85
CA TRP A 180 12.04 1.05 0.83
C TRP A 180 11.56 -0.39 0.62
N THR A 181 10.40 -0.73 1.15
CA THR A 181 9.78 -2.05 0.88
C THR A 181 9.36 -2.16 -0.57
N ALA A 182 8.83 -1.09 -1.19
CA ALA A 182 8.56 -1.06 -2.62
C ALA A 182 9.84 -1.26 -3.44
N ALA A 183 10.92 -0.54 -3.12
CA ALA A 183 12.21 -0.71 -3.78
C ALA A 183 12.80 -2.13 -3.66
N LEU A 184 12.48 -2.85 -2.58
CA LEU A 184 12.90 -4.24 -2.40
C LEU A 184 12.01 -5.22 -3.17
N LYS A 185 10.71 -4.91 -3.27
CA LYS A 185 9.69 -5.80 -3.85
C LYS A 185 9.65 -5.70 -5.37
N ASP A 186 9.78 -4.49 -5.93
CA ASP A 186 9.60 -4.16 -7.34
C ASP A 186 10.92 -4.18 -8.11
#